data_38cffe5b01954026485f72895f147468
#
_entry.id   38cffe5b01954026485f72895f147468
#
_cell.length_a   1.000
_cell.length_b   1.000
_cell.length_c   1.000
_cell.angle_alpha   90.00
_cell.angle_beta   90.00
_cell.angle_gamma   90.00
#
_symmetry.space_group_name_H-M   'P 1'
#
loop_
_entity.id
_entity.type
_entity.pdbx_description
1 polymer ?
#
loop_
_entity_poly.entity_id
_entity_poly.type
_entity_poly.pdbx_seq_one_letter_code
_entity_poly.pdbx_strand_id
1 'polypeptide(L)'
;MDSVSSHTSIERALHSMDLRQKAGQMVMVGFPEPFDGELPAGSRQLLRDPGVGGVVVAARNAKTPGSMKALTGVLQREARAAGAVAPLFIQADNEGGIVMQVTEGACLFPGNMAIGATGSARHAYEAARVIGHEALAMGINMVCAPAADVNAEPDNPIIGVRAFGDDPAEVARLAEAMIRGYSDAGVICEAKHFPGHGRTRYDTHEGLPTIGFPVDDVEKVDLAPFAAAVAAGVPAIMTAHIVFPALGGSQCVPATLSRAILTGVLRRRLRFDGIIITDCLEMRAIKDNYGTEEAAVAAVNAGADIVLMCHTLAVQRRAIDALVAAVEDGTIPGARIDESVRRILLAKMTWLGSFERAETGYGSELETVGSLEHRRIEREVARASVTVVRNSQGLLPLTPSATDRYAVVYPSTVPLLRAEDPRETVSVLGEAVRSRCPHTKEVAVTLRPTPEDIHRAVAAALEADVVIVATSCKTPADENAQASLVKALMETGKPIVALAIRNPYDLRAYPEVQTYLVTYGYRDCSIRAAAEAMFGEIRPEGRLPVAIPGMYPRGHGVQF
;
A
#
# COMPACT_ATOMS: atom_id res chain seq x y z
N MET A 1 0.08 -25.09 21.93
CA MET A 1 1.38 -25.11 22.68
C MET A 1 1.13 -24.43 24.00
N ASP A 2 1.51 -25.05 25.11
CA ASP A 2 1.28 -24.47 26.42
C ASP A 2 2.03 -23.16 26.60
N SER A 3 1.39 -22.12 27.09
CA SER A 3 1.93 -20.77 27.26
C SER A 3 3.25 -20.73 28.09
N VAL A 4 3.38 -21.64 29.03
CA VAL A 4 4.58 -21.80 29.87
C VAL A 4 5.78 -22.34 29.09
N SER A 5 5.56 -23.29 28.16
CA SER A 5 6.62 -23.84 27.30
C SER A 5 7.13 -22.80 26.30
N SER A 6 6.24 -22.00 25.74
CA SER A 6 6.59 -20.93 24.80
C SER A 6 7.40 -19.81 25.47
N HIS A 7 6.99 -19.38 26.68
CA HIS A 7 7.70 -18.35 27.43
C HIS A 7 9.13 -18.79 27.79
N THR A 8 9.29 -20.04 28.26
CA THR A 8 10.62 -20.60 28.59
C THR A 8 11.54 -20.66 27.34
N SER A 9 10.99 -20.95 26.18
CA SER A 9 11.74 -21.01 24.92
C SER A 9 12.20 -19.63 24.46
N ILE A 10 11.35 -18.60 24.60
CA ILE A 10 11.69 -17.20 24.26
C ILE A 10 12.80 -16.70 25.18
N GLU A 11 12.68 -16.89 26.49
CA GLU A 11 13.71 -16.45 27.44
C GLU A 11 15.04 -17.17 27.20
N ARG A 12 15.04 -18.44 26.84
CA ARG A 12 16.26 -19.17 26.48
C ARG A 12 16.89 -18.59 25.22
N ALA A 13 16.12 -18.32 24.17
CA ALA A 13 16.61 -17.69 22.94
C ALA A 13 17.17 -16.29 23.21
N LEU A 14 16.46 -15.47 24.03
CA LEU A 14 16.91 -14.14 24.42
C LEU A 14 18.25 -14.17 25.18
N HIS A 15 18.43 -15.13 26.10
CA HIS A 15 19.70 -15.27 26.86
C HIS A 15 20.84 -15.85 26.04
N SER A 16 20.58 -16.56 24.94
CA SER A 16 21.63 -17.10 24.07
C SER A 16 22.21 -16.07 23.10
N MET A 17 21.55 -14.92 22.90
CA MET A 17 22.00 -13.85 22.00
C MET A 17 22.88 -12.84 22.75
N ASP A 18 24.01 -12.45 22.14
CA ASP A 18 24.77 -11.29 22.55
C ASP A 18 24.06 -9.97 22.18
N LEU A 19 24.60 -8.83 22.62
CA LEU A 19 23.99 -7.51 22.37
C LEU A 19 23.90 -7.20 20.87
N ARG A 20 24.91 -7.55 20.09
CA ARG A 20 24.93 -7.29 18.65
C ARG A 20 23.87 -8.10 17.90
N GLN A 21 23.68 -9.36 18.28
CA GLN A 21 22.62 -10.22 17.74
C GLN A 21 21.23 -9.70 18.12
N LYS A 22 21.03 -9.24 19.36
CA LYS A 22 19.78 -8.60 19.80
C LYS A 22 19.47 -7.34 19.00
N ALA A 23 20.45 -6.45 18.81
CA ALA A 23 20.32 -5.27 17.96
C ALA A 23 19.99 -5.64 16.51
N GLY A 24 20.62 -6.69 15.96
CA GLY A 24 20.31 -7.23 14.65
C GLY A 24 18.85 -7.67 14.52
N GLN A 25 18.27 -8.34 15.53
CA GLN A 25 16.85 -8.74 15.50
C GLN A 25 15.88 -7.55 15.42
N MET A 26 16.31 -6.37 15.88
CA MET A 26 15.52 -5.13 15.82
C MET A 26 15.66 -4.37 14.50
N VAL A 27 16.39 -4.91 13.53
CA VAL A 27 16.63 -4.28 12.23
C VAL A 27 16.02 -5.11 11.10
N MET A 28 15.23 -4.46 10.24
CA MET A 28 14.81 -5.01 8.96
C MET A 28 15.46 -4.25 7.82
N VAL A 29 15.92 -5.00 6.82
CA VAL A 29 16.73 -4.46 5.73
C VAL A 29 16.13 -4.79 4.36
N GLY A 30 16.29 -3.89 3.40
CA GLY A 30 16.07 -4.19 1.99
C GLY A 30 17.37 -4.16 1.22
N PHE A 31 17.36 -4.60 -0.03
CA PHE A 31 18.50 -4.50 -0.93
C PHE A 31 18.05 -4.07 -2.34
N PRO A 32 18.89 -3.31 -3.05
CA PRO A 32 18.49 -2.75 -4.35
C PRO A 32 18.63 -3.72 -5.52
N GLU A 33 19.46 -4.76 -5.37
CA GLU A 33 19.83 -5.65 -6.46
C GLU A 33 18.71 -6.63 -6.81
N PRO A 34 18.53 -6.99 -8.09
CA PRO A 34 17.67 -8.09 -8.49
C PRO A 34 18.25 -9.43 -8.01
N PHE A 35 17.36 -10.40 -7.78
CA PHE A 35 17.74 -11.77 -7.45
C PHE A 35 17.90 -12.59 -8.73
N ASP A 36 19.10 -13.07 -8.97
CA ASP A 36 19.48 -13.90 -10.11
C ASP A 36 19.77 -15.38 -9.75
N GLY A 37 19.37 -15.79 -8.54
CA GLY A 37 19.61 -17.11 -7.96
C GLY A 37 20.54 -17.08 -6.75
N GLU A 38 21.31 -16.03 -6.57
CA GLU A 38 22.19 -15.81 -5.42
C GLU A 38 21.93 -14.48 -4.73
N LEU A 39 22.15 -14.43 -3.42
CA LEU A 39 22.10 -13.16 -2.68
C LEU A 39 23.38 -12.36 -2.91
N PRO A 40 23.28 -11.03 -3.05
CA PRO A 40 24.45 -10.16 -3.02
C PRO A 40 25.31 -10.40 -1.78
N ALA A 41 26.63 -10.40 -1.94
CA ALA A 41 27.58 -10.74 -0.86
C ALA A 41 27.35 -9.89 0.39
N GLY A 42 27.06 -8.59 0.22
CA GLY A 42 26.79 -7.68 1.34
C GLY A 42 25.49 -8.01 2.09
N SER A 43 24.44 -8.36 1.40
CA SER A 43 23.16 -8.78 1.99
C SER A 43 23.31 -10.12 2.71
N ARG A 44 24.01 -11.08 2.10
CA ARG A 44 24.37 -12.36 2.75
C ARG A 44 25.16 -12.14 4.04
N GLN A 45 26.08 -11.17 4.08
CA GLN A 45 26.85 -10.86 5.28
C GLN A 45 25.96 -10.31 6.40
N LEU A 46 24.97 -9.44 6.13
CA LEU A 46 24.04 -8.94 7.16
C LEU A 46 23.16 -10.05 7.76
N LEU A 47 22.83 -11.07 6.98
CA LEU A 47 22.10 -12.25 7.49
C LEU A 47 22.97 -13.10 8.42
N ARG A 48 24.28 -13.11 8.21
CA ARG A 48 25.24 -13.93 8.98
C ARG A 48 25.82 -13.22 10.20
N ASP A 49 26.07 -11.93 10.08
CA ASP A 49 26.66 -11.09 11.13
C ASP A 49 26.11 -9.65 11.00
N PRO A 50 25.30 -9.20 11.94
CA PRO A 50 24.91 -9.80 13.23
C PRO A 50 23.64 -10.69 13.18
N GLY A 51 23.06 -10.95 12.00
CA GLY A 51 21.79 -11.66 11.87
C GLY A 51 20.59 -10.73 12.06
N VAL A 52 20.16 -10.07 10.97
CA VAL A 52 19.01 -9.15 11.00
C VAL A 52 17.69 -9.87 11.30
N GLY A 53 16.72 -9.15 11.87
CA GLY A 53 15.42 -9.69 12.23
C GLY A 53 14.49 -9.99 11.05
N GLY A 54 14.67 -9.27 9.93
CA GLY A 54 13.85 -9.47 8.74
C GLY A 54 14.41 -8.78 7.50
N VAL A 55 13.76 -9.09 6.37
CA VAL A 55 14.11 -8.55 5.05
C VAL A 55 12.85 -8.03 4.35
N VAL A 56 12.95 -6.85 3.75
CA VAL A 56 11.92 -6.28 2.86
C VAL A 56 12.26 -6.68 1.44
N VAL A 57 11.31 -7.32 0.76
CA VAL A 57 11.41 -7.70 -0.64
C VAL A 57 10.49 -6.84 -1.50
N ALA A 58 10.90 -6.58 -2.72
CA ALA A 58 10.18 -5.71 -3.64
C ALA A 58 10.23 -6.22 -5.08
N ALA A 59 9.45 -5.62 -5.98
CA ALA A 59 9.41 -5.96 -7.40
C ALA A 59 10.79 -5.87 -8.09
N ARG A 60 11.67 -4.99 -7.59
CA ARG A 60 13.05 -4.91 -8.08
C ARG A 60 13.87 -6.17 -7.80
N ASN A 61 13.53 -6.91 -6.74
CA ASN A 61 14.23 -8.14 -6.37
C ASN A 61 13.70 -9.36 -7.12
N ALA A 62 12.36 -9.51 -7.20
CA ALA A 62 11.70 -10.63 -7.88
C ALA A 62 10.30 -10.22 -8.34
N LYS A 63 9.93 -10.55 -9.58
CA LYS A 63 8.68 -10.09 -10.20
C LYS A 63 7.60 -11.16 -10.27
N THR A 64 8.00 -12.42 -10.38
CA THR A 64 7.08 -13.55 -10.52
C THR A 64 6.93 -14.31 -9.20
N PRO A 65 5.82 -15.02 -8.97
CA PRO A 65 5.65 -15.86 -7.80
C PRO A 65 6.78 -16.88 -7.61
N GLY A 66 7.23 -17.52 -8.70
CA GLY A 66 8.32 -18.49 -8.64
C GLY A 66 9.66 -17.88 -8.24
N SER A 67 10.04 -16.74 -8.82
CA SER A 67 11.28 -16.05 -8.45
C SER A 67 11.23 -15.49 -7.03
N MET A 68 10.06 -15.01 -6.58
CA MET A 68 9.87 -14.54 -5.21
C MET A 68 10.00 -15.70 -4.20
N LYS A 69 9.37 -16.85 -4.46
CA LYS A 69 9.50 -18.04 -3.61
C LYS A 69 10.94 -18.54 -3.55
N ALA A 70 11.66 -18.51 -4.66
CA ALA A 70 13.07 -18.88 -4.69
C ALA A 70 13.93 -17.95 -3.82
N LEU A 71 13.72 -16.62 -3.93
CA LEU A 71 14.39 -15.62 -3.13
C LEU A 71 14.12 -15.80 -1.63
N THR A 72 12.86 -15.87 -1.23
CA THR A 72 12.47 -16.02 0.18
C THR A 72 13.02 -17.31 0.80
N GLY A 73 13.01 -18.40 0.04
CA GLY A 73 13.61 -19.66 0.45
C GLY A 73 15.13 -19.57 0.65
N VAL A 74 15.85 -18.84 -0.22
CA VAL A 74 17.29 -18.58 -0.04
C VAL A 74 17.55 -17.75 1.21
N LEU A 75 16.77 -16.69 1.44
CA LEU A 75 16.89 -15.84 2.63
C LEU A 75 16.74 -16.64 3.93
N GLN A 76 15.72 -17.50 4.01
CA GLN A 76 15.49 -18.33 5.20
C GLN A 76 16.63 -19.37 5.42
N ARG A 77 17.08 -20.02 4.34
CA ARG A 77 18.20 -20.99 4.42
C ARG A 77 19.50 -20.33 4.87
N GLU A 78 19.84 -19.13 4.36
CA GLU A 78 21.03 -18.39 4.76
C GLU A 78 20.96 -17.98 6.25
N ALA A 79 19.81 -17.50 6.72
CA ALA A 79 19.61 -17.17 8.13
C ALA A 79 19.75 -18.41 9.03
N ARG A 80 19.14 -19.54 8.65
CA ARG A 80 19.27 -20.82 9.38
C ARG A 80 20.72 -21.30 9.43
N ALA A 81 21.41 -21.26 8.29
CA ALA A 81 22.84 -21.67 8.22
C ALA A 81 23.75 -20.77 9.04
N ALA A 82 23.37 -19.51 9.25
CA ALA A 82 24.05 -18.57 10.13
C ALA A 82 23.74 -18.77 11.63
N GLY A 83 22.86 -19.72 11.99
CA GLY A 83 22.51 -20.00 13.38
C GLY A 83 21.43 -19.06 13.95
N ALA A 84 20.62 -18.43 13.10
CA ALA A 84 19.51 -17.59 13.57
C ALA A 84 18.55 -18.40 14.46
N VAL A 85 18.11 -17.80 15.58
CA VAL A 85 17.27 -18.46 16.58
C VAL A 85 15.81 -18.66 16.15
N ALA A 86 15.37 -17.92 15.11
CA ALA A 86 14.02 -18.00 14.53
C ALA A 86 14.05 -17.55 13.06
N PRO A 87 13.03 -17.93 12.25
CA PRO A 87 12.92 -17.50 10.87
C PRO A 87 12.91 -15.96 10.73
N LEU A 88 13.29 -15.47 9.55
CA LEU A 88 13.22 -14.04 9.21
C LEU A 88 11.76 -13.61 9.02
N PHE A 89 11.44 -12.39 9.41
CA PHE A 89 10.34 -11.69 8.78
C PHE A 89 10.70 -11.40 7.31
N ILE A 90 9.84 -11.79 6.40
CA ILE A 90 9.94 -11.44 4.98
C ILE A 90 8.75 -10.54 4.66
N GLN A 91 9.02 -9.26 4.49
CA GLN A 91 8.00 -8.23 4.35
C GLN A 91 7.89 -7.74 2.91
N ALA A 92 6.67 -7.43 2.47
CA ALA A 92 6.43 -6.75 1.20
C ALA A 92 5.25 -5.77 1.29
N ASP A 93 5.31 -4.70 0.50
CA ASP A 93 4.18 -3.79 0.29
C ASP A 93 3.16 -4.42 -0.65
N ASN A 94 2.20 -5.14 -0.10
CA ASN A 94 1.09 -5.75 -0.82
C ASN A 94 -0.24 -5.20 -0.29
N GLU A 95 -0.51 -3.91 -0.58
CA GLU A 95 -1.73 -3.21 -0.14
C GLU A 95 -2.96 -3.54 -1.00
N GLY A 96 -2.74 -4.04 -2.20
CA GLY A 96 -3.70 -4.00 -3.29
C GLY A 96 -3.62 -2.68 -4.07
N GLY A 97 -4.38 -2.58 -5.15
CA GLY A 97 -4.42 -1.38 -5.98
C GLY A 97 -3.07 -1.02 -6.59
N ILE A 98 -2.65 0.21 -6.37
CA ILE A 98 -1.43 0.76 -6.97
C ILE A 98 -0.14 0.28 -6.29
N VAL A 99 -0.22 -0.26 -5.07
CA VAL A 99 0.95 -0.71 -4.30
C VAL A 99 0.92 -2.23 -4.15
N MET A 100 1.63 -2.91 -5.04
CA MET A 100 1.84 -4.36 -5.07
C MET A 100 3.25 -4.66 -5.54
N GLN A 101 3.96 -5.57 -4.89
CA GLN A 101 5.35 -5.88 -5.22
C GLN A 101 5.48 -7.10 -6.13
N VAL A 102 4.57 -8.08 -6.05
CA VAL A 102 4.54 -9.20 -7.00
C VAL A 102 3.36 -9.00 -7.93
N THR A 103 3.66 -8.70 -9.19
CA THR A 103 2.67 -8.21 -10.15
C THR A 103 2.44 -9.14 -11.33
N GLU A 104 3.38 -10.05 -11.61
CA GLU A 104 3.26 -11.02 -12.70
C GLU A 104 2.72 -12.34 -12.16
N GLY A 105 1.48 -12.67 -12.48
CA GLY A 105 0.83 -13.93 -12.09
C GLY A 105 -0.02 -13.87 -10.82
N ALA A 106 0.29 -13.02 -9.85
CA ALA A 106 -0.52 -12.82 -8.64
C ALA A 106 -1.83 -12.05 -8.92
N CYS A 107 -2.81 -12.15 -8.03
CA CYS A 107 -4.01 -11.32 -8.07
C CYS A 107 -3.69 -9.87 -7.72
N LEU A 108 -4.23 -8.94 -8.50
CA LEU A 108 -4.01 -7.51 -8.33
C LEU A 108 -5.34 -6.81 -8.02
N PHE A 109 -5.78 -6.93 -6.78
CA PHE A 109 -7.03 -6.32 -6.31
C PHE A 109 -7.09 -4.81 -6.59
N PRO A 110 -8.29 -4.23 -6.73
CA PRO A 110 -8.46 -2.82 -7.14
C PRO A 110 -8.00 -1.79 -6.09
N GLY A 111 -7.68 -2.20 -4.86
CA GLY A 111 -7.16 -1.33 -3.81
C GLY A 111 -8.20 -0.80 -2.83
N ASN A 112 -7.71 -0.12 -1.78
CA ASN A 112 -8.54 0.21 -0.62
C ASN A 112 -9.67 1.18 -0.94
N MET A 113 -9.43 2.24 -1.75
CA MET A 113 -10.50 3.18 -2.08
C MET A 113 -11.59 2.53 -2.95
N ALA A 114 -11.22 1.59 -3.83
CA ALA A 114 -12.19 0.79 -4.55
C ALA A 114 -13.00 -0.12 -3.61
N ILE A 115 -12.35 -0.75 -2.62
CA ILE A 115 -13.04 -1.51 -1.56
C ILE A 115 -13.97 -0.58 -0.76
N GLY A 116 -13.52 0.62 -0.43
CA GLY A 116 -14.34 1.68 0.19
C GLY A 116 -15.58 2.01 -0.62
N ALA A 117 -15.44 2.10 -1.94
CA ALA A 117 -16.58 2.35 -2.84
C ALA A 117 -17.61 1.23 -2.84
N THR A 118 -17.24 0.00 -2.53
CA THR A 118 -18.19 -1.11 -2.34
C THR A 118 -18.95 -1.03 -1.01
N GLY A 119 -18.41 -0.31 0.00
CA GLY A 119 -18.94 -0.29 1.37
C GLY A 119 -18.99 -1.66 2.04
N SER A 120 -18.29 -2.68 1.53
CA SER A 120 -18.41 -4.08 1.94
C SER A 120 -17.24 -4.57 2.78
N ALA A 121 -17.48 -4.84 4.08
CA ALA A 121 -16.51 -5.51 4.93
C ALA A 121 -16.15 -6.92 4.42
N ARG A 122 -17.08 -7.61 3.74
CA ARG A 122 -16.81 -8.91 3.12
C ARG A 122 -15.76 -8.76 2.01
N HIS A 123 -15.87 -7.75 1.16
CA HIS A 123 -14.88 -7.52 0.09
C HIS A 123 -13.50 -7.17 0.67
N ALA A 124 -13.44 -6.37 1.73
CA ALA A 124 -12.20 -6.07 2.45
C ALA A 124 -11.55 -7.35 3.03
N TYR A 125 -12.34 -8.17 3.71
CA TYR A 125 -11.91 -9.44 4.28
C TYR A 125 -11.40 -10.42 3.21
N GLU A 126 -12.18 -10.65 2.15
CA GLU A 126 -11.83 -11.61 1.10
C GLU A 126 -10.58 -11.17 0.31
N ALA A 127 -10.46 -9.87 0.01
CA ALA A 127 -9.27 -9.33 -0.65
C ALA A 127 -8.01 -9.58 0.20
N ALA A 128 -8.07 -9.25 1.50
CA ALA A 128 -6.96 -9.47 2.42
C ALA A 128 -6.60 -10.95 2.57
N ARG A 129 -7.62 -11.83 2.67
CA ARG A 129 -7.43 -13.27 2.78
C ARG A 129 -6.71 -13.83 1.55
N VAL A 130 -7.11 -13.43 0.35
CA VAL A 130 -6.45 -13.88 -0.89
C VAL A 130 -5.03 -13.32 -0.98
N ILE A 131 -4.82 -12.02 -0.76
CA ILE A 131 -3.49 -11.41 -0.77
C ILE A 131 -2.56 -12.11 0.24
N GLY A 132 -3.08 -12.42 1.44
CA GLY A 132 -2.33 -13.12 2.48
C GLY A 132 -1.94 -14.56 2.09
N HIS A 133 -2.87 -15.33 1.52
CA HIS A 133 -2.58 -16.69 1.03
C HIS A 133 -1.53 -16.68 -0.09
N GLU A 134 -1.66 -15.77 -1.06
CA GLU A 134 -0.70 -15.64 -2.15
C GLU A 134 0.68 -15.19 -1.63
N ALA A 135 0.72 -14.25 -0.67
CA ALA A 135 1.96 -13.83 -0.03
C ALA A 135 2.69 -15.02 0.63
N LEU A 136 1.98 -15.82 1.44
CA LEU A 136 2.55 -16.99 2.11
C LEU A 136 3.03 -18.05 1.12
N ALA A 137 2.29 -18.29 0.03
CA ALA A 137 2.71 -19.21 -1.03
C ALA A 137 4.05 -18.82 -1.66
N MET A 138 4.33 -17.51 -1.71
CA MET A 138 5.59 -16.92 -2.17
C MET A 138 6.66 -16.79 -1.07
N GLY A 139 6.36 -17.22 0.16
CA GLY A 139 7.24 -17.12 1.32
C GLY A 139 7.30 -15.73 1.97
N ILE A 140 6.44 -14.79 1.55
CA ILE A 140 6.24 -13.50 2.21
C ILE A 140 5.35 -13.74 3.42
N ASN A 141 5.83 -13.46 4.63
CA ASN A 141 5.12 -13.76 5.88
C ASN A 141 4.67 -12.51 6.65
N MET A 142 4.95 -11.33 6.08
CA MET A 142 4.53 -10.05 6.63
C MET A 142 4.13 -9.11 5.48
N VAL A 143 2.97 -8.47 5.58
CA VAL A 143 2.47 -7.52 4.58
C VAL A 143 2.28 -6.14 5.19
N CYS A 144 2.81 -5.10 4.52
CA CYS A 144 2.65 -3.70 4.93
C CYS A 144 1.25 -3.21 4.53
N ALA A 145 0.22 -3.75 5.13
CA ALA A 145 -1.19 -3.45 4.91
C ALA A 145 -2.02 -3.84 6.14
N PRO A 146 -3.21 -3.22 6.35
CA PRO A 146 -3.83 -2.18 5.52
C PRO A 146 -3.30 -0.77 5.82
N ALA A 147 -3.45 0.15 4.84
CA ALA A 147 -3.39 1.57 5.14
C ALA A 147 -4.67 1.98 5.90
N ALA A 148 -4.51 2.33 7.17
CA ALA A 148 -5.58 2.77 8.07
C ALA A 148 -5.71 4.31 8.10
N ASP A 149 -5.05 4.99 7.17
CA ASP A 149 -5.09 6.44 7.00
C ASP A 149 -6.47 6.89 6.52
N VAL A 150 -6.93 8.04 7.01
CA VAL A 150 -8.19 8.67 6.58
C VAL A 150 -7.88 9.76 5.55
N ASN A 151 -8.35 9.62 4.31
CA ASN A 151 -8.07 10.57 3.23
C ASN A 151 -8.93 11.85 3.33
N ALA A 152 -8.81 12.58 4.45
CA ALA A 152 -9.58 13.79 4.69
C ALA A 152 -8.98 15.05 4.00
N GLU A 153 -7.79 14.93 3.39
CA GLU A 153 -7.20 15.96 2.53
C GLU A 153 -7.24 15.47 1.06
N PRO A 154 -8.12 16.03 0.21
CA PRO A 154 -8.25 15.61 -1.19
C PRO A 154 -6.97 15.78 -2.02
N ASP A 155 -6.13 16.75 -1.66
CA ASP A 155 -4.87 17.04 -2.36
C ASP A 155 -3.67 16.28 -1.75
N ASN A 156 -3.93 15.26 -0.93
CA ASN A 156 -2.88 14.40 -0.37
C ASN A 156 -2.16 13.63 -1.49
N PRO A 157 -0.85 13.84 -1.67
CA PRO A 157 -0.13 13.28 -2.82
C PRO A 157 0.32 11.83 -2.63
N ILE A 158 0.24 11.27 -1.40
CA ILE A 158 0.82 9.97 -1.08
C ILE A 158 -0.22 8.92 -0.65
N ILE A 159 -1.27 9.31 0.04
CA ILE A 159 -2.33 8.40 0.49
C ILE A 159 -3.38 8.24 -0.61
N GLY A 160 -4.23 9.24 -0.87
CA GLY A 160 -5.23 9.17 -1.95
C GLY A 160 -5.96 7.84 -1.98
N VAL A 161 -5.88 7.15 -3.11
CA VAL A 161 -6.55 5.84 -3.33
C VAL A 161 -6.04 4.69 -2.47
N ARG A 162 -4.96 4.87 -1.70
CA ARG A 162 -4.47 3.89 -0.72
C ARG A 162 -5.34 3.84 0.54
N ALA A 163 -6.08 4.90 0.86
CA ALA A 163 -7.08 4.91 1.95
C ALA A 163 -8.41 4.33 1.49
N PHE A 164 -9.21 3.79 2.41
CA PHE A 164 -10.56 3.33 2.12
C PHE A 164 -11.54 4.48 1.82
N GLY A 165 -11.29 5.68 2.36
CA GLY A 165 -12.15 6.84 2.20
C GLY A 165 -11.78 7.99 3.12
N ASP A 166 -12.71 8.94 3.27
CA ASP A 166 -12.59 10.14 4.13
C ASP A 166 -13.40 10.06 5.44
N ASP A 167 -14.09 8.94 5.70
CA ASP A 167 -14.83 8.71 6.93
C ASP A 167 -14.04 7.83 7.90
N PRO A 168 -13.63 8.32 9.08
CA PRO A 168 -12.87 7.54 10.04
C PRO A 168 -13.55 6.25 10.48
N ALA A 169 -14.89 6.24 10.60
CA ALA A 169 -15.63 5.07 11.04
C ALA A 169 -15.66 3.97 9.95
N GLU A 170 -15.84 4.37 8.69
CA GLU A 170 -15.79 3.43 7.57
C GLU A 170 -14.36 2.90 7.34
N VAL A 171 -13.34 3.77 7.42
CA VAL A 171 -11.94 3.35 7.36
C VAL A 171 -11.63 2.34 8.47
N ALA A 172 -12.05 2.62 9.70
CA ALA A 172 -11.88 1.70 10.84
C ALA A 172 -12.54 0.34 10.59
N ARG A 173 -13.79 0.33 10.13
CA ARG A 173 -14.58 -0.89 9.88
C ARG A 173 -13.98 -1.76 8.77
N LEU A 174 -13.50 -1.13 7.68
CA LEU A 174 -12.89 -1.85 6.56
C LEU A 174 -11.47 -2.32 6.87
N ALA A 175 -10.68 -1.51 7.58
CA ALA A 175 -9.35 -1.90 8.06
C ALA A 175 -9.45 -3.10 9.02
N GLU A 176 -10.40 -3.10 9.97
CA GLU A 176 -10.67 -4.24 10.85
C GLU A 176 -10.99 -5.51 10.06
N ALA A 177 -11.82 -5.41 9.01
CA ALA A 177 -12.15 -6.56 8.17
C ALA A 177 -10.93 -7.09 7.42
N MET A 178 -10.06 -6.22 6.88
CA MET A 178 -8.80 -6.63 6.25
C MET A 178 -7.83 -7.27 7.24
N ILE A 179 -7.68 -6.71 8.45
CA ILE A 179 -6.83 -7.30 9.50
C ILE A 179 -7.28 -8.73 9.80
N ARG A 180 -8.59 -8.95 9.93
CA ARG A 180 -9.13 -10.31 10.11
C ARG A 180 -8.83 -11.23 8.92
N GLY A 181 -9.00 -10.74 7.70
CA GLY A 181 -8.69 -11.51 6.48
C GLY A 181 -7.22 -11.94 6.40
N TYR A 182 -6.28 -11.05 6.70
CA TYR A 182 -4.85 -11.37 6.78
C TYR A 182 -4.55 -12.35 7.91
N SER A 183 -5.15 -12.15 9.09
CA SER A 183 -4.95 -13.03 10.25
C SER A 183 -5.44 -14.44 9.97
N ASP A 184 -6.62 -14.59 9.35
CA ASP A 184 -7.19 -15.89 8.99
C ASP A 184 -6.40 -16.58 7.86
N ALA A 185 -5.72 -15.80 6.98
CA ALA A 185 -4.74 -16.33 6.03
C ALA A 185 -3.45 -16.83 6.71
N GLY A 186 -3.16 -16.36 7.92
CA GLY A 186 -1.96 -16.72 8.68
C GLY A 186 -0.74 -15.85 8.39
N VAL A 187 -0.91 -14.67 7.77
CA VAL A 187 0.15 -13.70 7.49
C VAL A 187 0.12 -12.55 8.49
N ILE A 188 1.29 -12.06 8.90
CA ILE A 188 1.40 -10.86 9.73
C ILE A 188 0.98 -9.66 8.88
N CYS A 189 -0.02 -8.90 9.33
CA CYS A 189 -0.39 -7.64 8.71
C CYS A 189 0.06 -6.45 9.56
N GLU A 190 0.19 -5.28 8.93
CA GLU A 190 0.76 -4.10 9.51
C GLU A 190 -0.10 -2.87 9.19
N ALA A 191 -0.85 -2.40 10.20
CA ALA A 191 -1.64 -1.17 10.02
C ALA A 191 -0.73 0.06 9.94
N LYS A 192 -0.95 0.92 8.95
CA LYS A 192 -0.08 2.06 8.66
C LYS A 192 -0.89 3.29 8.19
N HIS A 193 -0.37 4.49 8.37
CA HIS A 193 0.92 4.93 8.96
C HIS A 193 0.62 5.70 10.26
N PHE A 194 0.85 5.08 11.41
CA PHE A 194 0.48 5.63 12.73
C PHE A 194 1.20 6.94 13.06
N PRO A 195 0.52 7.99 13.56
CA PRO A 195 -0.88 8.05 13.99
C PRO A 195 -1.88 8.46 12.90
N GLY A 196 -1.47 8.62 11.63
CA GLY A 196 -2.28 8.94 10.47
C GLY A 196 -1.50 9.80 9.47
N HIS A 197 -1.66 9.53 8.17
CA HIS A 197 -0.96 10.22 7.08
C HIS A 197 -1.94 10.94 6.10
N GLY A 198 -3.25 10.73 6.27
CA GLY A 198 -4.23 11.14 5.27
C GLY A 198 -4.60 12.62 5.26
N ARG A 199 -4.10 13.44 6.20
CA ARG A 199 -4.42 14.87 6.35
C ARG A 199 -3.27 15.82 5.99
N THR A 200 -2.21 15.33 5.34
CA THR A 200 -1.09 16.18 4.89
C THR A 200 -1.16 16.43 3.38
N ARG A 201 -0.70 17.62 2.97
CA ARG A 201 -0.49 17.98 1.55
C ARG A 201 0.95 17.73 1.07
N TYR A 202 1.77 17.10 1.91
CA TYR A 202 3.18 16.87 1.61
C TYR A 202 3.52 15.38 1.66
N ASP A 203 4.38 14.96 0.74
CA ASP A 203 4.94 13.62 0.68
C ASP A 203 6.14 13.50 1.62
N THR A 204 6.14 12.51 2.51
CA THR A 204 7.26 12.22 3.44
C THR A 204 8.54 11.76 2.71
N HIS A 205 8.43 11.37 1.44
CA HIS A 205 9.59 11.14 0.60
C HIS A 205 10.29 12.43 0.15
N GLU A 206 9.64 13.58 0.28
CA GLU A 206 10.15 14.89 -0.15
C GLU A 206 10.51 15.82 1.02
N GLY A 207 9.91 15.61 2.20
CA GLY A 207 10.16 16.46 3.37
C GLY A 207 9.44 15.97 4.62
N LEU A 208 9.56 16.74 5.72
CA LEU A 208 8.93 16.44 7.01
C LEU A 208 7.63 17.25 7.20
N PRO A 209 6.44 16.65 7.01
CA PRO A 209 5.18 17.35 7.18
C PRO A 209 4.76 17.45 8.64
N THR A 210 3.84 18.41 8.90
CA THR A 210 3.19 18.62 10.20
C THR A 210 1.68 18.57 10.05
N ILE A 211 1.01 17.82 10.93
CA ILE A 211 -0.45 17.80 11.08
C ILE A 211 -0.80 18.58 12.35
N GLY A 212 -1.23 19.84 12.19
CA GLY A 212 -1.42 20.83 13.25
C GLY A 212 -2.86 20.96 13.78
N PHE A 213 -3.68 19.90 13.67
CA PHE A 213 -5.05 19.93 14.17
C PHE A 213 -5.13 19.80 15.70
N PRO A 214 -6.23 20.29 16.33
CA PRO A 214 -6.48 20.08 17.76
C PRO A 214 -6.50 18.59 18.13
N VAL A 215 -6.18 18.28 19.39
CA VAL A 215 -6.10 16.89 19.89
C VAL A 215 -7.39 16.12 19.68
N ASP A 216 -8.54 16.73 19.94
CA ASP A 216 -9.84 16.10 19.77
C ASP A 216 -10.12 15.70 18.31
N ASP A 217 -9.66 16.51 17.34
CA ASP A 217 -9.79 16.20 15.92
C ASP A 217 -8.84 15.07 15.50
N VAL A 218 -7.60 15.12 15.99
CA VAL A 218 -6.63 14.03 15.75
C VAL A 218 -7.14 12.71 16.32
N GLU A 219 -7.77 12.74 17.50
CA GLU A 219 -8.34 11.55 18.12
C GLU A 219 -9.51 10.96 17.31
N LYS A 220 -10.40 11.81 16.84
CA LYS A 220 -11.61 11.40 16.12
C LYS A 220 -11.33 10.99 14.68
N VAL A 221 -10.34 11.58 14.03
CA VAL A 221 -10.07 11.36 12.62
C VAL A 221 -8.88 10.43 12.44
N ASP A 222 -7.71 10.82 12.96
CA ASP A 222 -6.46 10.10 12.64
C ASP A 222 -6.30 8.83 13.51
N LEU A 223 -6.56 8.91 14.82
CA LEU A 223 -6.35 7.78 15.74
C LEU A 223 -7.48 6.74 15.75
N ALA A 224 -8.70 7.10 15.35
CA ALA A 224 -9.84 6.20 15.45
C ALA A 224 -9.65 4.88 14.69
N PRO A 225 -9.16 4.85 13.42
CA PRO A 225 -8.90 3.60 12.74
C PRO A 225 -7.82 2.74 13.39
N PHE A 226 -6.79 3.36 13.97
CA PHE A 226 -5.74 2.63 14.68
C PHE A 226 -6.23 2.04 16.01
N ALA A 227 -7.11 2.74 16.72
CA ALA A 227 -7.76 2.18 17.90
C ALA A 227 -8.59 0.95 17.54
N ALA A 228 -9.33 0.98 16.43
CA ALA A 228 -10.05 -0.18 15.91
C ALA A 228 -9.11 -1.31 15.48
N ALA A 229 -8.00 -0.98 14.80
CA ALA A 229 -6.98 -1.96 14.41
C ALA A 229 -6.38 -2.68 15.63
N VAL A 230 -6.07 -1.95 16.71
CA VAL A 230 -5.59 -2.53 17.97
C VAL A 230 -6.66 -3.44 18.59
N ALA A 231 -7.92 -2.99 18.63
CA ALA A 231 -9.03 -3.79 19.13
C ALA A 231 -9.27 -5.06 18.29
N ALA A 232 -9.00 -5.01 16.99
CA ALA A 232 -9.04 -6.16 16.08
C ALA A 232 -7.86 -7.12 16.24
N GLY A 233 -6.87 -6.80 17.08
CA GLY A 233 -5.70 -7.63 17.32
C GLY A 233 -4.64 -7.57 16.24
N VAL A 234 -4.47 -6.41 15.57
CA VAL A 234 -3.42 -6.22 14.57
C VAL A 234 -2.05 -6.59 15.14
N PRO A 235 -1.27 -7.47 14.47
CA PRO A 235 0.01 -7.93 15.02
C PRO A 235 1.14 -6.90 14.94
N ALA A 236 1.08 -5.96 13.99
CA ALA A 236 2.09 -4.92 13.82
C ALA A 236 1.48 -3.57 13.43
N ILE A 237 2.15 -2.47 13.81
CA ILE A 237 1.80 -1.10 13.42
C ILE A 237 3.05 -0.38 12.95
N MET A 238 2.97 0.20 11.74
CA MET A 238 4.02 1.04 11.16
C MET A 238 3.81 2.51 11.51
N THR A 239 4.90 3.20 11.86
CA THR A 239 4.85 4.61 12.26
C THR A 239 4.99 5.55 11.06
N ALA A 240 4.42 6.76 11.17
CA ALA A 240 4.55 7.82 10.17
C ALA A 240 5.69 8.80 10.47
N HIS A 241 6.38 9.27 9.44
CA HIS A 241 7.38 10.35 9.56
C HIS A 241 6.71 11.73 9.49
N ILE A 242 5.79 11.99 10.43
CA ILE A 242 4.97 13.20 10.48
C ILE A 242 4.99 13.77 11.89
N VAL A 243 5.09 15.09 11.99
CA VAL A 243 5.00 15.80 13.26
C VAL A 243 3.55 16.03 13.66
N PHE A 244 3.18 15.61 14.89
CA PHE A 244 1.87 15.83 15.49
C PHE A 244 2.03 16.63 16.78
N PRO A 245 2.02 17.97 16.74
CA PRO A 245 2.18 18.79 17.95
C PRO A 245 1.16 18.48 19.04
N ALA A 246 -0.09 18.17 18.65
CA ALA A 246 -1.18 17.83 19.57
C ALA A 246 -0.93 16.56 20.40
N LEU A 247 -0.11 15.61 19.90
CA LEU A 247 0.20 14.35 20.56
C LEU A 247 1.62 14.33 21.17
N GLY A 248 2.56 15.04 20.54
CA GLY A 248 3.99 15.03 20.88
C GLY A 248 4.39 16.01 21.99
N GLY A 249 3.47 16.88 22.42
CA GLY A 249 3.77 17.94 23.40
C GLY A 249 4.74 18.99 22.84
N SER A 250 5.67 19.48 23.68
CA SER A 250 6.63 20.53 23.30
C SER A 250 7.73 20.09 22.32
N GLN A 251 7.86 18.78 22.07
CA GLN A 251 8.86 18.24 21.14
C GLN A 251 8.27 18.14 19.73
N CYS A 252 8.70 19.00 18.82
CA CYS A 252 8.32 18.96 17.40
C CYS A 252 9.16 17.91 16.63
N VAL A 253 9.08 16.65 17.04
CA VAL A 253 9.73 15.52 16.35
C VAL A 253 8.67 14.65 15.65
N PRO A 254 9.02 13.95 14.57
CA PRO A 254 8.07 13.05 13.89
C PRO A 254 7.61 11.94 14.83
N ALA A 255 6.40 11.42 14.59
CA ALA A 255 5.79 10.37 15.40
C ALA A 255 6.73 9.17 15.61
N THR A 256 7.47 8.78 14.58
CA THR A 256 8.49 7.72 14.62
C THR A 256 9.54 7.92 15.70
N LEU A 257 9.89 9.16 16.03
CA LEU A 257 10.93 9.51 17.03
C LEU A 257 10.34 10.01 18.36
N SER A 258 9.01 10.03 18.48
CA SER A 258 8.30 10.61 19.64
C SER A 258 7.93 9.56 20.68
N ARG A 259 8.62 9.59 21.85
CA ARG A 259 8.24 8.75 22.99
C ARG A 259 6.81 9.02 23.50
N ALA A 260 6.36 10.28 23.43
CA ALA A 260 5.00 10.64 23.81
C ALA A 260 3.98 9.92 22.91
N ILE A 261 4.27 9.78 21.63
CA ILE A 261 3.39 9.13 20.65
C ILE A 261 3.54 7.60 20.72
N LEU A 262 4.73 7.03 20.57
CA LEU A 262 4.90 5.58 20.50
C LEU A 262 4.65 4.92 21.86
N THR A 263 5.30 5.40 22.91
CA THR A 263 5.11 4.82 24.24
C THR A 263 3.85 5.37 24.92
N GLY A 264 3.59 6.68 24.83
CA GLY A 264 2.48 7.32 25.53
C GLY A 264 1.12 6.99 24.90
N VAL A 265 0.95 7.27 23.62
CA VAL A 265 -0.34 7.05 22.93
C VAL A 265 -0.48 5.57 22.53
N LEU A 266 0.42 5.03 21.71
CA LEU A 266 0.22 3.70 21.13
C LEU A 266 0.32 2.58 22.19
N ARG A 267 1.42 2.50 22.96
CA ARG A 267 1.60 1.45 23.95
C ARG A 267 0.65 1.57 25.13
N ARG A 268 0.64 2.74 25.79
CA ARG A 268 -0.08 2.89 27.08
C ARG A 268 -1.55 3.20 26.91
N ARG A 269 -1.89 4.20 26.07
CA ARG A 269 -3.28 4.65 25.93
C ARG A 269 -4.11 3.70 25.08
N LEU A 270 -3.61 3.31 23.88
CA LEU A 270 -4.28 2.34 23.00
C LEU A 270 -4.03 0.89 23.42
N ARG A 271 -3.10 0.63 24.36
CA ARG A 271 -2.75 -0.70 24.89
C ARG A 271 -2.29 -1.66 23.80
N PHE A 272 -1.50 -1.18 22.86
CA PHE A 272 -0.96 -2.01 21.79
C PHE A 272 0.25 -2.80 22.27
N ASP A 273 0.16 -4.13 22.25
CA ASP A 273 1.23 -5.05 22.69
C ASP A 273 1.98 -5.73 21.53
N GLY A 274 1.55 -5.54 20.27
CA GLY A 274 2.21 -6.06 19.08
C GLY A 274 3.51 -5.33 18.72
N ILE A 275 4.05 -5.56 17.52
CA ILE A 275 5.29 -4.95 17.04
C ILE A 275 5.07 -3.52 16.58
N ILE A 276 5.84 -2.57 17.09
CA ILE A 276 5.96 -1.23 16.51
C ILE A 276 7.15 -1.23 15.56
N ILE A 277 6.90 -0.99 14.28
CA ILE A 277 7.92 -0.89 13.24
C ILE A 277 7.95 0.53 12.68
N THR A 278 9.14 1.05 12.36
CA THR A 278 9.23 2.35 11.69
C THR A 278 8.92 2.22 10.21
N ASP A 279 8.42 3.27 9.57
CA ASP A 279 8.60 3.44 8.13
C ASP A 279 10.10 3.58 7.81
N CYS A 280 10.47 3.51 6.53
CA CYS A 280 11.88 3.47 6.14
C CYS A 280 12.64 4.73 6.60
N LEU A 281 13.62 4.54 7.49
CA LEU A 281 14.42 5.65 8.04
C LEU A 281 15.32 6.33 7.01
N GLU A 282 15.49 5.75 5.81
CA GLU A 282 16.20 6.38 4.69
C GLU A 282 15.32 7.36 3.88
N MET A 283 14.04 7.56 4.25
CA MET A 283 13.18 8.59 3.66
C MET A 283 13.67 9.99 4.03
N ARG A 284 13.51 10.96 3.10
CA ARG A 284 14.05 12.32 3.25
C ARG A 284 13.54 13.04 4.50
N ALA A 285 12.29 12.78 4.90
CA ALA A 285 11.73 13.32 6.14
C ALA A 285 12.60 13.01 7.37
N ILE A 286 13.26 11.87 7.41
CA ILE A 286 14.13 11.44 8.50
C ILE A 286 15.60 11.71 8.16
N LYS A 287 16.07 11.16 7.03
CA LYS A 287 17.49 11.21 6.65
C LYS A 287 18.05 12.63 6.61
N ASP A 288 17.31 13.57 6.00
CA ASP A 288 17.78 14.94 5.79
C ASP A 288 17.67 15.81 7.05
N ASN A 289 16.86 15.42 8.05
CA ASN A 289 16.62 16.20 9.26
C ASN A 289 17.32 15.64 10.52
N TYR A 290 17.54 14.33 10.60
CA TYR A 290 18.01 13.66 11.82
C TYR A 290 19.24 12.76 11.60
N GLY A 291 19.50 12.34 10.35
CA GLY A 291 20.42 11.22 10.09
C GLY A 291 19.74 9.87 10.33
N THR A 292 20.10 8.85 9.55
CA THR A 292 19.42 7.54 9.63
C THR A 292 19.85 6.76 10.87
N GLU A 293 21.12 6.79 11.23
CA GLU A 293 21.69 6.07 12.36
C GLU A 293 21.20 6.66 13.69
N GLU A 294 21.22 7.97 13.82
CA GLU A 294 20.70 8.70 14.99
C GLU A 294 19.19 8.50 15.13
N ALA A 295 18.48 8.49 14.01
CA ALA A 295 17.05 8.22 14.02
C ALA A 295 16.73 6.78 14.45
N ALA A 296 17.55 5.79 14.12
CA ALA A 296 17.37 4.43 14.60
C ALA A 296 17.46 4.35 16.13
N VAL A 297 18.46 5.01 16.72
CA VAL A 297 18.60 5.10 18.19
C VAL A 297 17.41 5.83 18.82
N ALA A 298 17.01 6.98 18.25
CA ALA A 298 15.89 7.77 18.75
C ALA A 298 14.55 7.00 18.66
N ALA A 299 14.31 6.29 17.57
CA ALA A 299 13.09 5.48 17.37
C ALA A 299 12.98 4.35 18.39
N VAL A 300 14.08 3.63 18.65
CA VAL A 300 14.12 2.57 19.68
C VAL A 300 13.87 3.14 21.07
N ASN A 301 14.48 4.28 21.40
CA ASN A 301 14.20 5.00 22.65
C ASN A 301 12.77 5.50 22.76
N ALA A 302 12.16 5.89 21.64
CA ALA A 302 10.75 6.30 21.59
C ALA A 302 9.79 5.14 21.82
N GLY A 303 10.19 3.90 21.53
CA GLY A 303 9.37 2.70 21.74
C GLY A 303 9.20 1.79 20.53
N ALA A 304 9.88 2.06 19.40
CA ALA A 304 9.91 1.16 18.25
C ALA A 304 10.63 -0.16 18.59
N ASP A 305 10.08 -1.28 18.12
CA ASP A 305 10.69 -2.61 18.29
C ASP A 305 11.56 -2.97 17.09
N ILE A 306 11.19 -2.50 15.89
CA ILE A 306 11.92 -2.72 14.65
C ILE A 306 12.15 -1.40 13.95
N VAL A 307 13.38 -1.18 13.48
CA VAL A 307 13.75 -0.07 12.59
C VAL A 307 13.98 -0.59 11.18
N LEU A 308 13.42 0.12 10.18
CA LEU A 308 13.39 -0.29 8.79
C LEU A 308 14.34 0.56 7.93
N MET A 309 15.21 -0.08 7.15
CA MET A 309 16.11 0.55 6.18
C MET A 309 16.16 -0.27 4.90
N CYS A 310 15.70 0.32 3.77
CA CYS A 310 15.36 -0.47 2.57
C CYS A 310 16.39 -0.39 1.44
N HIS A 311 17.45 0.46 1.54
CA HIS A 311 18.21 0.82 0.34
C HIS A 311 19.71 0.66 0.46
N THR A 312 20.34 1.10 1.56
CA THR A 312 21.79 1.32 1.62
C THR A 312 22.47 0.40 2.63
N LEU A 313 23.17 -0.63 2.15
CA LEU A 313 23.86 -1.62 2.97
C LEU A 313 24.78 -1.00 4.04
N ALA A 314 25.56 0.02 3.67
CA ALA A 314 26.48 0.67 4.61
C ALA A 314 25.72 1.39 5.74
N VAL A 315 24.57 1.99 5.46
CA VAL A 315 23.70 2.65 6.46
C VAL A 315 23.09 1.61 7.40
N GLN A 316 22.63 0.48 6.87
CA GLN A 316 22.07 -0.63 7.65
C GLN A 316 23.07 -1.16 8.69
N ARG A 317 24.34 -1.32 8.30
CA ARG A 317 25.41 -1.75 9.22
C ARG A 317 25.69 -0.71 10.29
N ARG A 318 25.87 0.56 9.91
CA ARG A 318 26.13 1.63 10.88
C ARG A 318 24.99 1.83 11.86
N ALA A 319 23.74 1.64 11.44
CA ALA A 319 22.59 1.70 12.34
C ALA A 319 22.63 0.60 13.40
N ILE A 320 23.03 -0.63 13.04
CA ILE A 320 23.24 -1.70 14.03
C ILE A 320 24.37 -1.34 15.00
N ASP A 321 25.50 -0.84 14.48
CA ASP A 321 26.63 -0.40 15.30
C ASP A 321 26.22 0.74 16.25
N ALA A 322 25.39 1.69 15.76
CA ALA A 322 24.86 2.80 16.57
C ALA A 322 23.93 2.32 17.69
N LEU A 323 23.08 1.31 17.43
CA LEU A 323 22.23 0.71 18.46
C LEU A 323 23.06 0.01 19.55
N VAL A 324 24.10 -0.74 19.16
CA VAL A 324 25.03 -1.38 20.10
C VAL A 324 25.73 -0.34 20.96
N ALA A 325 26.32 0.68 20.33
CA ALA A 325 27.04 1.77 21.06
C ALA A 325 26.09 2.51 22.01
N ALA A 326 24.84 2.78 21.60
CA ALA A 326 23.85 3.46 22.44
C ALA A 326 23.42 2.63 23.68
N VAL A 327 23.54 1.32 23.63
CA VAL A 327 23.35 0.47 24.82
C VAL A 327 24.57 0.47 25.71
N GLU A 328 25.79 0.41 25.12
CA GLU A 328 27.03 0.40 25.84
C GLU A 328 27.27 1.72 26.61
N ASP A 329 26.86 2.86 26.04
CA ASP A 329 26.98 4.17 26.68
C ASP A 329 25.79 4.54 27.60
N GLY A 330 24.74 3.67 27.65
CA GLY A 330 23.57 3.85 28.49
C GLY A 330 22.49 4.76 27.90
N THR A 331 22.62 5.24 26.66
CA THR A 331 21.61 6.02 25.93
C THR A 331 20.32 5.19 25.73
N ILE A 332 20.46 3.90 25.45
CA ILE A 332 19.35 2.93 25.43
C ILE A 332 19.52 1.97 26.62
N PRO A 333 18.56 1.85 27.53
CA PRO A 333 18.62 0.83 28.57
C PRO A 333 18.65 -0.59 27.97
N GLY A 334 19.54 -1.48 28.41
CA GLY A 334 19.60 -2.86 27.91
C GLY A 334 18.26 -3.60 28.01
N ALA A 335 17.49 -3.35 29.08
CA ALA A 335 16.14 -3.89 29.25
C ALA A 335 15.17 -3.47 28.11
N ARG A 336 15.38 -2.31 27.47
CA ARG A 336 14.57 -1.86 26.34
C ARG A 336 14.80 -2.73 25.09
N ILE A 337 16.04 -3.13 24.86
CA ILE A 337 16.41 -4.06 23.79
C ILE A 337 15.77 -5.44 24.06
N ASP A 338 15.92 -5.97 25.28
CA ASP A 338 15.35 -7.25 25.67
C ASP A 338 13.82 -7.27 25.54
N GLU A 339 13.14 -6.18 25.86
CA GLU A 339 11.69 -6.04 25.68
C GLU A 339 11.29 -6.12 24.22
N SER A 340 12.00 -5.44 23.31
CA SER A 340 11.72 -5.51 21.87
C SER A 340 12.00 -6.90 21.29
N VAL A 341 13.15 -7.47 21.60
CA VAL A 341 13.52 -8.80 21.09
C VAL A 341 12.53 -9.86 21.57
N ARG A 342 12.05 -9.75 22.81
CA ARG A 342 11.01 -10.64 23.35
C ARG A 342 9.72 -10.57 22.53
N ARG A 343 9.24 -9.37 22.16
CA ARG A 343 8.06 -9.20 21.29
C ARG A 343 8.31 -9.76 19.89
N ILE A 344 9.47 -9.50 19.31
CA ILE A 344 9.87 -10.01 18.01
C ILE A 344 9.88 -11.55 18.00
N LEU A 345 10.51 -12.18 19.01
CA LEU A 345 10.55 -13.63 19.12
C LEU A 345 9.15 -14.23 19.35
N LEU A 346 8.32 -13.59 20.19
CA LEU A 346 6.94 -14.02 20.37
C LEU A 346 6.15 -14.00 19.07
N ALA A 347 6.24 -12.92 18.30
CA ALA A 347 5.57 -12.83 17.00
C ALA A 347 6.10 -13.89 16.01
N LYS A 348 7.42 -14.08 15.92
CA LYS A 348 8.03 -15.12 15.07
C LYS A 348 7.53 -16.52 15.47
N MET A 349 7.50 -16.84 16.74
CA MET A 349 7.00 -18.14 17.22
C MET A 349 5.51 -18.34 16.93
N THR A 350 4.71 -17.28 17.11
CA THR A 350 3.25 -17.34 16.92
C THR A 350 2.89 -17.51 15.44
N TRP A 351 3.53 -16.74 14.56
CA TRP A 351 3.14 -16.64 13.15
C TRP A 351 3.98 -17.48 12.20
N LEU A 352 5.29 -17.54 12.41
CA LEU A 352 6.21 -18.19 11.47
C LEU A 352 6.46 -19.66 11.81
N GLY A 353 6.52 -19.98 13.09
CA GLY A 353 6.81 -21.34 13.52
C GLY A 353 8.27 -21.75 13.28
N SER A 354 8.51 -22.87 12.58
CA SER A 354 9.83 -23.41 12.33
C SER A 354 10.44 -22.94 11.00
N PHE A 355 11.76 -23.10 10.85
CA PHE A 355 12.45 -22.85 9.58
C PHE A 355 11.94 -23.74 8.44
N GLU A 356 11.63 -25.01 8.73
CA GLU A 356 11.06 -25.93 7.71
C GLU A 356 9.76 -25.38 7.14
N ARG A 357 8.88 -24.87 8.00
CA ARG A 357 7.62 -24.23 7.58
C ARG A 357 7.87 -22.96 6.76
N ALA A 358 8.82 -22.13 7.18
CA ALA A 358 9.17 -20.89 6.48
C ALA A 358 9.80 -21.14 5.10
N GLU A 359 10.66 -22.16 4.98
CA GLU A 359 11.32 -22.53 3.74
C GLU A 359 10.36 -23.17 2.70
N THR A 360 9.28 -23.82 3.15
CA THR A 360 8.31 -24.50 2.29
C THR A 360 7.11 -23.66 1.89
N GLY A 361 6.98 -22.40 2.38
CA GLY A 361 5.87 -21.51 2.04
C GLY A 361 4.64 -21.65 2.94
N TYR A 362 4.86 -21.98 4.21
CA TYR A 362 3.83 -21.99 5.25
C TYR A 362 2.65 -22.96 5.03
N GLY A 363 2.82 -23.98 4.18
CA GLY A 363 1.76 -24.91 3.80
C GLY A 363 0.86 -24.41 2.66
N SER A 364 1.19 -23.27 2.05
CA SER A 364 0.52 -22.76 0.86
C SER A 364 1.28 -23.18 -0.41
N GLU A 365 0.53 -23.67 -1.40
CA GLU A 365 1.11 -24.09 -2.67
C GLU A 365 1.20 -22.92 -3.65
N LEU A 366 2.26 -22.88 -4.46
CA LEU A 366 2.49 -21.79 -5.40
C LEU A 366 1.39 -21.72 -6.49
N GLU A 367 0.76 -22.85 -6.80
CA GLU A 367 -0.34 -22.98 -7.76
C GLU A 367 -1.61 -22.25 -7.32
N THR A 368 -1.73 -21.89 -6.02
CA THR A 368 -2.85 -21.08 -5.52
C THR A 368 -2.74 -19.62 -5.95
N VAL A 369 -1.51 -19.15 -6.26
CA VAL A 369 -1.27 -17.76 -6.68
C VAL A 369 -1.89 -17.52 -8.04
N GLY A 370 -2.79 -16.53 -8.12
CA GLY A 370 -3.54 -16.21 -9.34
C GLY A 370 -4.50 -17.30 -9.81
N SER A 371 -4.92 -18.20 -8.91
CA SER A 371 -5.88 -19.27 -9.21
C SER A 371 -7.22 -18.72 -9.74
N LEU A 372 -7.99 -19.56 -10.43
CA LEU A 372 -9.30 -19.15 -10.96
C LEU A 372 -10.26 -18.66 -9.86
N GLU A 373 -10.20 -19.27 -8.66
CA GLU A 373 -10.98 -18.84 -7.51
C GLU A 373 -10.55 -17.46 -7.02
N HIS A 374 -9.25 -17.23 -6.85
CA HIS A 374 -8.71 -15.93 -6.44
C HIS A 374 -9.04 -14.83 -7.46
N ARG A 375 -8.88 -15.11 -8.77
CA ARG A 375 -9.26 -14.20 -9.85
C ARG A 375 -10.77 -13.93 -9.89
N ARG A 376 -11.61 -14.89 -9.48
CA ARG A 376 -13.05 -14.66 -9.38
C ARG A 376 -13.37 -13.63 -8.29
N ILE A 377 -12.74 -13.75 -7.11
CA ILE A 377 -12.92 -12.80 -6.00
C ILE A 377 -12.40 -11.41 -6.41
N GLU A 378 -11.21 -11.35 -7.02
CA GLU A 378 -10.64 -10.11 -7.56
C GLU A 378 -11.62 -9.38 -8.49
N ARG A 379 -12.21 -10.10 -9.46
CA ARG A 379 -13.20 -9.54 -10.39
C ARG A 379 -14.49 -9.12 -9.70
N GLU A 380 -14.96 -9.88 -8.71
CA GLU A 380 -16.15 -9.53 -7.93
C GLU A 380 -15.98 -8.18 -7.22
N VAL A 381 -14.84 -7.99 -6.54
CA VAL A 381 -14.51 -6.72 -5.88
C VAL A 381 -14.39 -5.57 -6.89
N ALA A 382 -13.70 -5.80 -8.00
CA ALA A 382 -13.53 -4.80 -9.05
C ALA A 382 -14.88 -4.35 -9.63
N ARG A 383 -15.77 -5.28 -9.96
CA ARG A 383 -17.13 -4.99 -10.49
C ARG A 383 -17.97 -4.20 -9.51
N ALA A 384 -17.96 -4.60 -8.23
CA ALA A 384 -18.72 -3.93 -7.19
C ALA A 384 -18.24 -2.50 -6.89
N SER A 385 -16.99 -2.17 -7.23
CA SER A 385 -16.38 -0.88 -6.93
C SER A 385 -16.63 0.19 -7.99
N VAL A 386 -16.95 -0.17 -9.22
CA VAL A 386 -17.13 0.80 -10.32
C VAL A 386 -18.19 1.82 -9.93
N THR A 387 -17.81 3.09 -9.91
CA THR A 387 -18.69 4.19 -9.50
C THR A 387 -18.99 5.10 -10.68
N VAL A 388 -20.25 5.17 -11.08
CA VAL A 388 -20.73 6.21 -12.03
C VAL A 388 -21.09 7.43 -11.21
N VAL A 389 -20.32 8.49 -11.35
CA VAL A 389 -20.53 9.75 -10.61
C VAL A 389 -21.52 10.64 -11.37
N ARG A 390 -21.48 10.61 -12.69
CA ARG A 390 -22.33 11.43 -13.54
C ARG A 390 -22.72 10.71 -14.82
N ASN A 391 -23.99 10.83 -15.23
CA ASN A 391 -24.53 10.37 -16.51
C ASN A 391 -25.70 11.27 -16.89
N SER A 392 -25.45 12.59 -16.98
CA SER A 392 -26.50 13.62 -17.09
C SER A 392 -27.28 13.56 -18.40
N GLN A 393 -26.66 13.06 -19.48
CA GLN A 393 -27.26 12.94 -20.80
C GLN A 393 -27.76 11.52 -21.11
N GLY A 394 -27.64 10.58 -20.15
CA GLY A 394 -28.05 9.19 -20.36
C GLY A 394 -27.24 8.48 -21.44
N LEU A 395 -25.95 8.84 -21.59
CA LEU A 395 -25.04 8.20 -22.56
C LEU A 395 -24.77 6.73 -22.22
N LEU A 396 -24.73 6.40 -20.93
CA LEU A 396 -24.55 5.04 -20.44
C LEU A 396 -25.89 4.38 -20.17
N PRO A 397 -26.06 3.07 -20.46
CA PRO A 397 -25.05 2.20 -21.06
C PRO A 397 -24.84 2.47 -22.55
N LEU A 398 -23.61 2.29 -23.01
CA LEU A 398 -23.25 2.36 -24.43
C LEU A 398 -23.86 1.16 -25.17
N THR A 399 -24.55 1.43 -26.28
CA THR A 399 -25.21 0.41 -27.13
C THR A 399 -24.64 0.49 -28.54
N PRO A 400 -23.41 -0.06 -28.77
CA PRO A 400 -22.75 0.12 -30.06
C PRO A 400 -23.48 -0.61 -31.19
N SER A 401 -23.55 0.02 -32.36
CA SER A 401 -23.87 -0.65 -33.62
C SER A 401 -22.60 -1.25 -34.24
N ALA A 402 -22.78 -2.12 -35.24
CA ALA A 402 -21.66 -2.75 -35.92
C ALA A 402 -20.75 -1.78 -36.68
N THR A 403 -21.21 -0.56 -36.95
CA THR A 403 -20.47 0.47 -37.71
C THR A 403 -19.96 1.60 -36.86
N ASP A 404 -20.28 1.65 -35.55
CA ASP A 404 -19.85 2.72 -34.67
C ASP A 404 -18.32 2.69 -34.46
N ARG A 405 -17.73 3.88 -34.48
CA ARG A 405 -16.30 4.10 -34.29
C ARG A 405 -16.07 4.71 -32.93
N TYR A 406 -15.13 4.16 -32.19
CA TYR A 406 -14.76 4.64 -30.88
C TYR A 406 -13.32 5.16 -30.87
N ALA A 407 -13.08 6.29 -30.22
CA ALA A 407 -11.75 6.74 -29.86
C ALA A 407 -11.52 6.48 -28.37
N VAL A 408 -10.48 5.73 -28.05
CA VAL A 408 -10.05 5.47 -26.67
C VAL A 408 -8.73 6.16 -26.41
N VAL A 409 -8.76 7.16 -25.54
CA VAL A 409 -7.58 7.98 -25.17
C VAL A 409 -7.22 7.62 -23.73
N TYR A 410 -5.96 7.28 -23.49
CA TYR A 410 -5.50 6.89 -22.15
C TYR A 410 -4.06 7.31 -21.90
N PRO A 411 -3.71 7.66 -20.62
CA PRO A 411 -2.32 7.94 -20.26
C PRO A 411 -1.50 6.64 -20.27
N SER A 412 -0.32 6.68 -20.89
CA SER A 412 0.70 5.67 -20.63
C SER A 412 1.08 5.78 -19.16
N THR A 413 1.03 4.68 -18.39
CA THR A 413 1.36 4.74 -16.96
C THR A 413 2.83 4.99 -16.77
N VAL A 414 3.09 6.06 -16.04
CA VAL A 414 4.38 6.28 -15.39
C VAL A 414 4.13 6.10 -13.90
N PRO A 415 4.96 5.36 -13.16
CA PRO A 415 4.85 5.25 -11.72
C PRO A 415 4.86 6.63 -11.09
N LEU A 416 3.82 6.95 -10.34
CA LEU A 416 3.67 8.25 -9.68
C LEU A 416 4.19 8.26 -8.25
N LEU A 417 4.41 7.08 -7.66
CA LEU A 417 5.01 6.88 -6.34
C LEU A 417 6.19 5.90 -6.46
N ARG A 418 7.19 6.02 -5.58
CA ARG A 418 8.30 5.07 -5.53
C ARG A 418 7.88 3.64 -5.16
N ALA A 419 6.74 3.50 -4.48
CA ALA A 419 6.16 2.22 -4.11
C ALA A 419 5.22 1.65 -5.18
N GLU A 420 4.88 2.39 -6.24
CA GLU A 420 4.03 1.89 -7.31
C GLU A 420 4.79 0.95 -8.24
N ASP A 421 4.06 -0.05 -8.75
CA ASP A 421 4.55 -0.93 -9.79
C ASP A 421 4.72 -0.15 -11.11
N PRO A 422 5.90 -0.21 -11.75
CA PRO A 422 6.20 0.49 -13.01
C PRO A 422 5.51 -0.08 -14.24
N ARG A 423 4.45 -0.89 -14.11
CA ARG A 423 3.73 -1.41 -15.28
C ARG A 423 3.21 -0.28 -16.15
N GLU A 424 3.47 -0.42 -17.43
CA GLU A 424 2.72 0.30 -18.44
C GLU A 424 1.25 -0.17 -18.39
N THR A 425 0.29 0.73 -18.23
CA THR A 425 -1.12 0.43 -18.50
C THR A 425 -1.29 0.31 -19.98
N VAL A 426 -0.78 -0.75 -20.53
CA VAL A 426 -0.96 -1.01 -21.94
C VAL A 426 -2.43 -1.31 -22.17
N SER A 427 -3.07 -0.45 -22.93
CA SER A 427 -4.26 -0.69 -23.78
C SER A 427 -5.34 -1.69 -23.31
N VAL A 428 -5.37 -2.10 -22.02
CA VAL A 428 -6.45 -2.96 -21.51
C VAL A 428 -7.81 -2.30 -21.74
N LEU A 429 -7.89 -0.98 -21.60
CA LEU A 429 -9.12 -0.24 -21.90
C LEU A 429 -9.45 -0.31 -23.39
N GLY A 430 -8.46 -0.09 -24.25
CA GLY A 430 -8.65 -0.18 -25.70
C GLY A 430 -9.03 -1.59 -26.14
N GLU A 431 -8.38 -2.62 -25.59
CA GLU A 431 -8.73 -4.02 -25.83
C GLU A 431 -10.16 -4.32 -25.38
N ALA A 432 -10.53 -3.91 -24.17
CA ALA A 432 -11.88 -4.14 -23.62
C ALA A 432 -12.97 -3.43 -24.42
N VAL A 433 -12.70 -2.23 -24.93
CA VAL A 433 -13.64 -1.52 -25.84
C VAL A 433 -13.68 -2.17 -27.20
N ARG A 434 -12.53 -2.52 -27.79
CA ARG A 434 -12.45 -3.15 -29.12
C ARG A 434 -13.16 -4.50 -29.18
N SER A 435 -13.16 -5.27 -28.10
CA SER A 435 -13.89 -6.55 -28.04
C SER A 435 -15.41 -6.38 -28.20
N ARG A 436 -15.94 -5.16 -27.97
CA ARG A 436 -17.36 -4.78 -28.12
C ARG A 436 -17.61 -3.91 -29.35
N CYS A 437 -16.60 -3.16 -29.77
CA CYS A 437 -16.62 -2.19 -30.87
C CYS A 437 -15.37 -2.38 -31.73
N PRO A 438 -15.41 -3.20 -32.78
CA PRO A 438 -14.23 -3.54 -33.58
C PRO A 438 -13.53 -2.32 -34.20
N HIS A 439 -14.27 -1.26 -34.49
CA HIS A 439 -13.75 -0.01 -35.07
C HIS A 439 -13.26 0.98 -34.00
N THR A 440 -12.46 0.49 -33.05
CA THR A 440 -11.87 1.28 -31.98
C THR A 440 -10.45 1.72 -32.34
N LYS A 441 -10.23 3.05 -32.32
CA LYS A 441 -8.91 3.69 -32.47
C LYS A 441 -8.37 4.07 -31.10
N GLU A 442 -7.16 3.60 -30.77
CA GLU A 442 -6.50 3.90 -29.51
C GLU A 442 -5.46 5.02 -29.67
N VAL A 443 -5.39 5.90 -28.67
CA VAL A 443 -4.42 6.97 -28.58
C VAL A 443 -3.81 6.98 -27.18
N ALA A 444 -2.59 6.48 -27.06
CA ALA A 444 -1.79 6.65 -25.85
C ALA A 444 -1.23 8.07 -25.77
N VAL A 445 -1.36 8.70 -24.62
CA VAL A 445 -0.84 10.03 -24.33
C VAL A 445 0.09 9.97 -23.11
N THR A 446 0.96 10.95 -22.95
CA THR A 446 1.77 11.06 -21.73
C THR A 446 0.90 11.44 -20.53
N LEU A 447 1.38 11.20 -19.30
CA LEU A 447 0.66 11.55 -18.07
C LEU A 447 0.34 13.07 -18.01
N ARG A 448 1.23 13.89 -18.55
CA ARG A 448 1.02 15.33 -18.79
C ARG A 448 0.99 15.56 -20.30
N PRO A 449 -0.19 15.49 -20.92
CA PRO A 449 -0.33 15.52 -22.37
C PRO A 449 0.34 16.73 -23.01
N THR A 450 1.16 16.46 -24.00
CA THR A 450 1.79 17.51 -24.83
C THR A 450 0.78 18.06 -25.85
N PRO A 451 1.04 19.23 -26.46
CA PRO A 451 0.22 19.72 -27.57
C PRO A 451 0.08 18.70 -28.72
N GLU A 452 1.12 17.91 -28.99
CA GLU A 452 1.08 16.84 -29.99
C GLU A 452 0.18 15.68 -29.57
N ASP A 453 0.24 15.28 -28.29
CA ASP A 453 -0.68 14.28 -27.72
C ASP A 453 -2.14 14.72 -27.88
N ILE A 454 -2.42 15.98 -27.52
CA ILE A 454 -3.78 16.56 -27.65
C ILE A 454 -4.21 16.58 -29.10
N HIS A 455 -3.33 17.01 -30.03
CA HIS A 455 -3.64 17.03 -31.46
C HIS A 455 -4.00 15.63 -32.00
N ARG A 456 -3.20 14.60 -31.64
CA ARG A 456 -3.47 13.20 -32.02
C ARG A 456 -4.79 12.69 -31.47
N ALA A 457 -5.10 13.02 -30.21
CA ALA A 457 -6.35 12.61 -29.55
C ALA A 457 -7.57 13.28 -30.19
N VAL A 458 -7.49 14.59 -30.47
CA VAL A 458 -8.57 15.34 -31.16
C VAL A 458 -8.78 14.82 -32.59
N ALA A 459 -7.72 14.53 -33.34
CA ALA A 459 -7.86 13.95 -34.67
C ALA A 459 -8.58 12.59 -34.66
N ALA A 460 -8.26 11.74 -33.68
CA ALA A 460 -8.96 10.47 -33.48
C ALA A 460 -10.43 10.66 -33.07
N ALA A 461 -10.71 11.63 -32.18
CA ALA A 461 -12.05 11.96 -31.73
C ALA A 461 -12.96 12.45 -32.86
N LEU A 462 -12.46 13.28 -33.78
CA LEU A 462 -13.23 13.78 -34.91
C LEU A 462 -13.71 12.66 -35.84
N GLU A 463 -12.95 11.57 -35.97
CA GLU A 463 -13.30 10.39 -36.75
C GLU A 463 -14.24 9.41 -36.02
N ALA A 464 -14.41 9.57 -34.69
CA ALA A 464 -15.20 8.69 -33.85
C ALA A 464 -16.65 9.17 -33.68
N ASP A 465 -17.53 8.25 -33.28
CA ASP A 465 -18.90 8.53 -32.90
C ASP A 465 -19.03 8.71 -31.37
N VAL A 466 -18.13 8.05 -30.59
CA VAL A 466 -18.02 8.17 -29.14
C VAL A 466 -16.54 8.23 -28.75
N VAL A 467 -16.21 9.05 -27.76
CA VAL A 467 -14.87 9.18 -27.18
C VAL A 467 -14.88 8.66 -25.75
N ILE A 468 -13.94 7.77 -25.42
CA ILE A 468 -13.66 7.34 -24.05
C ILE A 468 -12.29 7.88 -23.69
N VAL A 469 -12.20 8.72 -22.67
CA VAL A 469 -10.93 9.28 -22.19
C VAL A 469 -10.66 8.87 -20.75
N ALA A 470 -9.56 8.16 -20.53
CA ALA A 470 -9.09 7.83 -19.19
C ALA A 470 -8.17 8.93 -18.65
N THR A 471 -8.32 9.26 -17.36
CA THR A 471 -7.44 10.21 -16.64
C THR A 471 -6.84 9.54 -15.40
N SER A 472 -5.61 9.96 -15.03
CA SER A 472 -4.88 9.45 -13.87
C SER A 472 -4.12 10.59 -13.21
N CYS A 473 -4.72 11.27 -12.25
CA CYS A 473 -4.11 12.41 -11.59
C CYS A 473 -3.74 12.06 -10.14
N LYS A 474 -2.55 12.48 -9.73
CA LYS A 474 -2.05 12.39 -8.35
C LYS A 474 -2.08 13.77 -7.69
N THR A 475 -1.76 14.81 -8.44
CA THR A 475 -1.58 16.17 -7.95
C THR A 475 -2.43 17.15 -8.74
N PRO A 476 -2.72 18.36 -8.21
CA PRO A 476 -3.41 19.41 -8.95
C PRO A 476 -2.71 19.79 -10.29
N ALA A 477 -1.37 19.63 -10.36
CA ALA A 477 -0.64 19.88 -11.60
C ALA A 477 -0.95 18.84 -12.69
N ASP A 478 -1.14 17.57 -12.31
CA ASP A 478 -1.58 16.52 -13.22
C ASP A 478 -3.03 16.74 -13.65
N GLU A 479 -3.91 17.13 -12.70
CA GLU A 479 -5.31 17.49 -12.99
C GLU A 479 -5.38 18.58 -14.07
N ASN A 480 -4.63 19.67 -13.93
CA ASN A 480 -4.62 20.76 -14.90
C ASN A 480 -4.11 20.33 -16.28
N ALA A 481 -3.05 19.51 -16.33
CA ALA A 481 -2.50 19.03 -17.60
C ALA A 481 -3.49 18.12 -18.33
N GLN A 482 -4.11 17.17 -17.64
CA GLN A 482 -5.09 16.25 -18.24
C GLN A 482 -6.43 16.94 -18.52
N ALA A 483 -6.80 17.98 -17.77
CA ALA A 483 -7.95 18.81 -18.07
C ALA A 483 -7.87 19.48 -19.44
N SER A 484 -6.67 19.91 -19.85
CA SER A 484 -6.45 20.50 -21.19
C SER A 484 -6.79 19.50 -22.30
N LEU A 485 -6.44 18.22 -22.14
CA LEU A 485 -6.80 17.15 -23.05
C LEU A 485 -8.33 16.95 -23.09
N VAL A 486 -8.94 16.78 -21.90
CA VAL A 486 -10.40 16.51 -21.82
C VAL A 486 -11.20 17.67 -22.43
N LYS A 487 -10.83 18.93 -22.14
CA LYS A 487 -11.48 20.11 -22.71
C LYS A 487 -11.35 20.18 -24.22
N ALA A 488 -10.17 19.92 -24.77
CA ALA A 488 -9.98 19.88 -26.23
C ALA A 488 -10.80 18.76 -26.90
N LEU A 489 -10.97 17.61 -26.23
CA LEU A 489 -11.86 16.56 -26.73
C LEU A 489 -13.33 16.99 -26.67
N MET A 490 -13.75 17.71 -25.62
CA MET A 490 -15.13 18.23 -25.50
C MET A 490 -15.45 19.26 -26.62
N GLU A 491 -14.48 20.06 -27.04
CA GLU A 491 -14.63 21.02 -28.15
C GLU A 491 -14.94 20.35 -29.50
N THR A 492 -14.68 19.03 -29.63
CA THR A 492 -15.06 18.27 -30.84
C THR A 492 -16.58 18.07 -30.97
N GLY A 493 -17.35 18.33 -29.90
CA GLY A 493 -18.80 18.12 -29.86
C GLY A 493 -19.23 16.64 -29.83
N LYS A 494 -18.30 15.71 -29.72
CA LYS A 494 -18.60 14.27 -29.66
C LYS A 494 -19.09 13.85 -28.26
N PRO A 495 -19.95 12.82 -28.16
CA PRO A 495 -20.26 12.19 -26.88
C PRO A 495 -18.98 11.68 -26.18
N ILE A 496 -18.79 12.06 -24.91
CA ILE A 496 -17.58 11.71 -24.15
C ILE A 496 -17.93 10.96 -22.88
N VAL A 497 -17.22 9.86 -22.65
CA VAL A 497 -17.14 9.17 -21.36
C VAL A 497 -15.76 9.43 -20.76
N ALA A 498 -15.68 10.16 -19.64
CA ALA A 498 -14.46 10.35 -18.90
C ALA A 498 -14.36 9.29 -17.79
N LEU A 499 -13.22 8.61 -17.69
CA LEU A 499 -12.92 7.55 -16.74
C LEU A 499 -11.70 7.92 -15.90
N ALA A 500 -11.92 8.25 -14.61
CA ALA A 500 -10.80 8.40 -13.69
C ALA A 500 -10.30 7.02 -13.23
N ILE A 501 -9.07 6.71 -13.59
CA ILE A 501 -8.44 5.43 -13.25
C ILE A 501 -7.56 5.51 -11.98
N ARG A 502 -7.68 6.61 -11.23
CA ARG A 502 -7.00 6.85 -9.95
C ARG A 502 -7.93 7.64 -9.02
N ASN A 503 -7.57 8.86 -8.66
CA ASN A 503 -8.35 9.68 -7.75
C ASN A 503 -9.69 10.12 -8.37
N PRO A 504 -10.77 10.19 -7.59
CA PRO A 504 -12.07 10.66 -8.08
C PRO A 504 -12.12 12.18 -8.32
N TYR A 505 -11.08 12.91 -7.91
CA TYR A 505 -11.04 14.38 -7.90
C TYR A 505 -10.76 15.01 -9.26
N ASP A 506 -10.36 14.25 -10.26
CA ASP A 506 -10.06 14.71 -11.62
C ASP A 506 -11.21 15.56 -12.20
N LEU A 507 -12.46 15.22 -11.84
CA LEU A 507 -13.67 15.94 -12.26
C LEU A 507 -13.65 17.44 -11.89
N ARG A 508 -12.90 17.85 -10.86
CA ARG A 508 -12.76 19.27 -10.46
C ARG A 508 -12.15 20.13 -11.57
N ALA A 509 -11.28 19.54 -12.39
CA ALA A 509 -10.54 20.24 -13.42
C ALA A 509 -11.28 20.36 -14.76
N TYR A 510 -12.31 19.53 -14.98
CA TYR A 510 -13.21 19.55 -16.14
C TYR A 510 -14.66 19.30 -15.75
N PRO A 511 -15.25 20.20 -14.95
CA PRO A 511 -16.57 20.03 -14.35
C PRO A 511 -17.73 19.96 -15.35
N GLU A 512 -17.50 20.34 -16.60
CA GLU A 512 -18.51 20.37 -17.67
C GLU A 512 -18.76 19.00 -18.30
N VAL A 513 -17.90 17.99 -18.07
CA VAL A 513 -18.10 16.65 -18.64
C VAL A 513 -19.40 16.02 -18.14
N GLN A 514 -20.19 15.44 -19.04
CA GLN A 514 -21.54 14.97 -18.73
C GLN A 514 -21.62 13.51 -18.30
N THR A 515 -20.60 12.72 -18.60
CA THR A 515 -20.51 11.31 -18.22
C THR A 515 -19.16 11.04 -17.60
N TYR A 516 -19.15 10.62 -16.33
CA TYR A 516 -17.94 10.44 -15.54
C TYR A 516 -18.02 9.21 -14.64
N LEU A 517 -17.00 8.33 -14.75
CA LEU A 517 -16.85 7.12 -13.96
C LEU A 517 -15.51 7.13 -13.22
N VAL A 518 -15.43 6.32 -12.15
CA VAL A 518 -14.21 6.14 -11.36
C VAL A 518 -13.98 4.66 -11.07
N THR A 519 -12.73 4.21 -11.19
CA THR A 519 -12.29 2.85 -10.82
C THR A 519 -11.36 2.81 -9.61
N TYR A 520 -10.86 3.96 -9.16
CA TYR A 520 -9.92 4.13 -8.03
C TYR A 520 -8.59 3.37 -8.22
N GLY A 521 -8.33 2.83 -9.39
CA GLY A 521 -7.14 2.09 -9.73
C GLY A 521 -7.14 1.69 -11.20
N TYR A 522 -5.94 1.46 -11.73
CA TYR A 522 -5.69 1.16 -13.14
C TYR A 522 -5.39 -0.34 -13.39
N ARG A 523 -5.61 -1.20 -12.40
CA ARG A 523 -5.38 -2.65 -12.58
C ARG A 523 -6.36 -3.23 -13.60
N ASP A 524 -5.91 -4.26 -14.32
CA ASP A 524 -6.67 -4.91 -15.39
C ASP A 524 -8.10 -5.25 -14.98
N CYS A 525 -8.29 -5.79 -13.77
CA CYS A 525 -9.62 -6.11 -13.24
C CYS A 525 -10.52 -4.88 -13.12
N SER A 526 -9.98 -3.72 -12.68
CA SER A 526 -10.71 -2.46 -12.54
C SER A 526 -11.09 -1.87 -13.91
N ILE A 527 -10.17 -1.87 -14.85
CA ILE A 527 -10.38 -1.34 -16.21
C ILE A 527 -11.40 -2.19 -16.97
N ARG A 528 -11.31 -3.52 -16.88
CA ARG A 528 -12.30 -4.43 -17.50
C ARG A 528 -13.69 -4.26 -16.87
N ALA A 529 -13.76 -4.13 -15.54
CA ALA A 529 -15.02 -3.85 -14.85
C ALA A 529 -15.65 -2.51 -15.28
N ALA A 530 -14.83 -1.46 -15.49
CA ALA A 530 -15.32 -0.19 -16.04
C ALA A 530 -15.89 -0.35 -17.44
N ALA A 531 -15.24 -1.13 -18.31
CA ALA A 531 -15.77 -1.42 -19.64
C ALA A 531 -17.10 -2.19 -19.54
N GLU A 532 -17.18 -3.24 -18.71
CA GLU A 532 -18.42 -3.99 -18.47
C GLU A 532 -19.56 -3.05 -18.00
N ALA A 533 -19.26 -2.11 -17.09
CA ALA A 533 -20.25 -1.12 -16.65
C ALA A 533 -20.64 -0.15 -17.76
N MET A 534 -19.69 0.37 -18.55
CA MET A 534 -19.97 1.28 -19.65
C MET A 534 -20.89 0.66 -20.71
N PHE A 535 -20.75 -0.64 -20.97
CA PHE A 535 -21.56 -1.36 -21.95
C PHE A 535 -22.81 -2.07 -21.34
N GLY A 536 -23.11 -1.84 -20.06
CA GLY A 536 -24.31 -2.38 -19.40
C GLY A 536 -24.27 -3.88 -19.11
N GLU A 537 -23.09 -4.51 -19.14
CA GLU A 537 -22.91 -5.93 -18.81
C GLU A 537 -22.97 -6.18 -17.30
N ILE A 538 -22.67 -5.14 -16.51
CA ILE A 538 -22.86 -5.10 -15.06
C ILE A 538 -23.57 -3.81 -14.67
N ARG A 539 -24.34 -3.87 -13.58
CA ARG A 539 -24.90 -2.68 -12.96
C ARG A 539 -23.84 -2.04 -12.06
N PRO A 540 -23.49 -0.74 -12.25
CA PRO A 540 -22.55 -0.06 -11.37
C PRO A 540 -23.19 0.17 -9.98
N GLU A 541 -22.58 -0.40 -8.93
CA GLU A 541 -23.09 -0.32 -7.55
C GLU A 541 -22.22 0.54 -6.65
N GLY A 542 -20.99 0.83 -7.08
CA GLY A 542 -20.03 1.61 -6.32
C GLY A 542 -20.55 2.99 -5.93
N ARG A 543 -20.13 3.46 -4.76
CA ARG A 543 -20.45 4.79 -4.22
C ARG A 543 -19.15 5.52 -3.88
N LEU A 544 -19.11 6.83 -4.09
CA LEU A 544 -17.94 7.64 -3.72
C LEU A 544 -17.59 7.41 -2.24
N PRO A 545 -16.41 6.88 -1.91
CA PRO A 545 -15.97 6.71 -0.52
C PRO A 545 -15.40 8.00 0.07
N VAL A 546 -15.27 9.02 -0.78
CA VAL A 546 -14.82 10.37 -0.43
C VAL A 546 -15.75 11.41 -1.07
N ALA A 547 -15.83 12.60 -0.49
CA ALA A 547 -16.51 13.71 -1.15
C ALA A 547 -15.62 14.27 -2.28
N ILE A 548 -16.23 14.68 -3.41
CA ILE A 548 -15.58 15.55 -4.40
C ILE A 548 -15.92 16.99 -4.02
N PRO A 549 -14.97 17.77 -3.49
CA PRO A 549 -15.27 19.10 -2.92
C PRO A 549 -16.02 20.02 -3.88
N GLY A 550 -17.11 20.61 -3.40
CA GLY A 550 -17.94 21.53 -4.16
C GLY A 550 -18.84 20.88 -5.23
N MET A 551 -18.78 19.55 -5.40
CA MET A 551 -19.53 18.87 -6.48
C MET A 551 -20.43 17.74 -5.98
N TYR A 552 -19.85 16.72 -5.31
CA TYR A 552 -20.59 15.53 -4.90
C TYR A 552 -20.24 15.10 -3.47
N PRO A 553 -21.24 14.75 -2.66
CA PRO A 553 -21.00 14.22 -1.31
C PRO A 553 -20.46 12.79 -1.36
N ARG A 554 -19.82 12.34 -0.29
CA ARG A 554 -19.59 10.93 -0.04
C ARG A 554 -20.90 10.14 -0.13
N GLY A 555 -20.83 8.90 -0.61
CA GLY A 555 -21.98 8.03 -0.82
C GLY A 555 -22.73 8.28 -2.13
N HIS A 556 -22.33 9.30 -2.90
CA HIS A 556 -22.93 9.56 -4.21
C HIS A 556 -22.55 8.48 -5.25
N GLY A 557 -23.48 8.14 -6.11
CA GLY A 557 -23.30 7.24 -7.26
C GLY A 557 -24.61 7.09 -8.02
N VAL A 558 -24.50 7.08 -9.36
CA VAL A 558 -25.63 6.93 -10.28
C VAL A 558 -25.75 5.47 -10.69
N GLN A 559 -26.95 4.97 -10.79
CA GLN A 559 -27.28 3.63 -11.33
C GLN A 559 -28.15 3.80 -12.56
N PHE A 560 -28.02 2.88 -13.51
CA PHE A 560 -28.81 2.83 -14.74
C PHE A 560 -29.14 1.38 -15.13
#